data_6af138341efafdc8d2b3e5f600cb7f2c
#
_entry.id   6af138341efafdc8d2b3e5f600cb7f2c
#
_cell.length_a   1.000
_cell.length_b   1.000
_cell.length_c   1.000
_cell.angle_alpha   90.00
_cell.angle_beta   90.00
_cell.angle_gamma   90.00
#
_symmetry.space_group_name_H-M   'P 1'
#
loop_
_entity.id
_entity.type
_entity.pdbx_description
1 polymer ?
#
loop_
_entity_poly.entity_id
_entity_poly.type
_entity_poly.pdbx_seq_one_letter_code
_entity_poly.pdbx_strand_id
1 'polypeptide(L)'
;SSFNRIGEGYLVSYRDPNLEKTMEIYEGVVDYLKNFNVDDRDMNKFIIGTISNIDRPMNPAAKGSRSMNLYMNHVSAEMIREERDQILDAQQSDIRALADVLQALLDAHELCVIGSEEKIEEQKEMFLEIKTL
;
A
#
# COMPACT_ATOMS: atom_id res chain seq x y z
N SER A 1 -3.49 -0.32 -1.88
CA SER A 1 -2.64 -0.62 -0.71
C SER A 1 -1.46 0.33 -0.68
N SER A 2 -1.03 0.70 0.48
CA SER A 2 0.18 1.50 0.68
C SER A 2 0.76 1.23 2.06
N PHE A 3 2.07 1.34 2.16
CA PHE A 3 2.80 1.45 3.41
C PHE A 3 3.63 2.72 3.36
N ASN A 4 3.63 3.48 4.43
CA ASN A 4 4.41 4.69 4.53
C ASN A 4 5.66 4.52 5.44
N ARG A 5 6.54 5.52 5.46
CA ARG A 5 7.79 5.47 6.23
C ARG A 5 7.61 5.48 7.76
N ILE A 6 6.43 5.84 8.26
CA ILE A 6 6.11 5.83 9.69
C ILE A 6 5.44 4.53 10.16
N GLY A 7 5.34 3.54 9.27
CA GLY A 7 4.80 2.21 9.60
C GLY A 7 3.29 2.10 9.49
N GLU A 8 2.59 3.09 8.94
CA GLU A 8 1.17 2.94 8.63
C GLU A 8 0.98 2.13 7.35
N GLY A 9 0.09 1.16 7.42
CA GLY A 9 -0.32 0.36 6.28
C GLY A 9 -1.83 0.37 6.11
N TYR A 10 -2.31 0.37 4.87
CA TYR A 10 -3.74 0.26 4.59
C TYR A 10 -4.03 -0.43 3.26
N LEU A 11 -5.16 -1.11 3.23
CA LEU A 11 -5.84 -1.60 2.03
C LEU A 11 -7.09 -0.73 1.85
N VAL A 12 -7.33 -0.24 0.66
CA VAL A 12 -8.44 0.67 0.40
C VAL A 12 -9.16 0.28 -0.88
N SER A 13 -10.50 0.31 -0.84
CA SER A 13 -11.38 0.21 -1.99
C SER A 13 -12.26 1.46 -2.10
N TYR A 14 -12.57 1.89 -3.30
CA TYR A 14 -13.37 3.08 -3.57
C TYR A 14 -14.51 2.75 -4.52
N ARG A 15 -15.73 3.19 -4.16
CA ARG A 15 -16.98 2.89 -4.89
C ARG A 15 -17.22 1.39 -5.06
N ASP A 16 -16.97 0.65 -4.01
CA ASP A 16 -17.09 -0.79 -3.98
C ASP A 16 -18.52 -1.22 -3.55
N PRO A 17 -19.27 -1.91 -4.42
CA PRO A 17 -20.60 -2.40 -4.07
C PRO A 17 -20.59 -3.75 -3.32
N ASN A 18 -19.42 -4.43 -3.19
CA ASN A 18 -19.31 -5.80 -2.71
C ASN A 18 -18.33 -5.91 -1.53
N LEU A 19 -18.69 -5.36 -0.40
CA LEU A 19 -17.82 -5.28 0.77
C LEU A 19 -17.26 -6.65 1.22
N GLU A 20 -18.13 -7.65 1.35
CA GLU A 20 -17.74 -9.00 1.76
C GLU A 20 -16.67 -9.60 0.84
N LYS A 21 -16.91 -9.52 -0.48
CA LYS A 21 -15.96 -10.03 -1.48
C LYS A 21 -14.63 -9.27 -1.47
N THR A 22 -14.66 -7.99 -1.17
CA THR A 22 -13.45 -7.18 -1.04
C THR A 22 -12.65 -7.61 0.18
N MET A 23 -13.30 -7.92 1.30
CA MET A 23 -12.64 -8.45 2.48
C MET A 23 -12.00 -9.81 2.21
N GLU A 24 -12.72 -10.73 1.54
CA GLU A 24 -12.15 -12.02 1.11
C GLU A 24 -10.87 -11.83 0.26
N ILE A 25 -10.89 -10.86 -0.66
CA ILE A 25 -9.72 -10.55 -1.49
C ILE A 25 -8.57 -10.01 -0.63
N TYR A 26 -8.85 -9.15 0.34
CA TYR A 26 -7.82 -8.62 1.24
C TYR A 26 -7.19 -9.72 2.09
N GLU A 27 -7.98 -10.62 2.63
CA GLU A 27 -7.49 -11.79 3.38
C GLU A 27 -6.62 -12.70 2.50
N GLY A 28 -7.02 -12.89 1.24
CA GLY A 28 -6.28 -13.69 0.26
C GLY A 28 -4.93 -13.09 -0.21
N VAL A 29 -4.68 -11.80 0.06
CA VAL A 29 -3.43 -11.12 -0.38
C VAL A 29 -2.20 -11.74 0.26
N VAL A 30 -2.27 -12.20 1.50
CA VAL A 30 -1.14 -12.82 2.21
C VAL A 30 -0.69 -14.09 1.50
N ASP A 31 -1.62 -14.97 1.15
CA ASP A 31 -1.29 -16.21 0.43
C ASP A 31 -0.81 -15.92 -0.99
N TYR A 32 -1.38 -14.91 -1.65
CA TYR A 32 -0.90 -14.46 -2.95
C TYR A 32 0.56 -14.00 -2.88
N LEU A 33 0.95 -13.22 -1.87
CA LEU A 33 2.34 -12.77 -1.70
C LEU A 33 3.28 -13.90 -1.36
N LYS A 34 2.91 -14.81 -0.45
CA LYS A 34 3.72 -16.01 -0.11
C LYS A 34 4.06 -16.84 -1.35
N ASN A 35 3.12 -16.94 -2.27
CA ASN A 35 3.25 -17.70 -3.50
C ASN A 35 3.64 -16.84 -4.72
N PHE A 36 4.01 -15.58 -4.50
CA PHE A 36 4.38 -14.67 -5.58
C PHE A 36 5.52 -15.24 -6.42
N ASN A 37 5.25 -15.45 -7.70
CA ASN A 37 6.21 -16.00 -8.65
C ASN A 37 5.92 -15.43 -10.05
N VAL A 38 6.88 -14.71 -10.60
CA VAL A 38 6.80 -14.09 -11.92
C VAL A 38 8.12 -14.32 -12.66
N ASP A 39 8.12 -14.16 -13.96
CA ASP A 39 9.36 -14.18 -14.73
C ASP A 39 10.16 -12.86 -14.57
N ASP A 40 11.42 -12.87 -15.03
CA ASP A 40 12.32 -11.70 -14.94
C ASP A 40 11.76 -10.48 -15.70
N ARG A 41 11.03 -10.72 -16.78
CA ARG A 41 10.43 -9.63 -17.57
C ARG A 41 9.35 -8.91 -16.78
N ASP A 42 8.52 -9.63 -16.08
CA ASP A 42 7.44 -9.05 -15.27
C ASP A 42 8.01 -8.40 -14.01
N MET A 43 9.02 -9.01 -13.37
CA MET A 43 9.74 -8.40 -12.27
C MET A 43 10.37 -7.05 -12.68
N ASN A 44 11.03 -6.99 -13.83
CA ASN A 44 11.59 -5.76 -14.38
C ASN A 44 10.52 -4.70 -14.64
N LYS A 45 9.31 -5.07 -15.10
CA LYS A 45 8.20 -4.12 -15.25
C LYS A 45 7.78 -3.50 -13.91
N PHE A 46 7.72 -4.28 -12.85
CA PHE A 46 7.39 -3.77 -11.52
C PHE A 46 8.46 -2.81 -11.01
N ILE A 47 9.73 -3.15 -11.16
CA ILE A 47 10.86 -2.28 -10.79
C ILE A 47 10.80 -0.97 -11.58
N ILE A 48 10.68 -1.03 -12.91
CA ILE A 48 10.60 0.16 -13.78
C ILE A 48 9.38 1.01 -13.41
N GLY A 49 8.22 0.38 -13.17
CA GLY A 49 7.00 1.07 -12.75
C GLY A 49 7.18 1.83 -11.45
N THR A 50 7.86 1.23 -10.47
CA THR A 50 8.14 1.84 -9.17
C THR A 50 9.14 3.00 -9.29
N ILE A 51 10.24 2.79 -10.01
CA ILE A 51 11.26 3.83 -10.25
C ILE A 51 10.69 5.02 -11.01
N SER A 52 9.81 4.80 -11.98
CA SER A 52 9.19 5.88 -12.75
C SER A 52 8.36 6.85 -11.88
N ASN A 53 7.82 6.38 -10.77
CA ASN A 53 7.12 7.22 -9.80
C ASN A 53 8.08 8.08 -8.97
N ILE A 54 9.28 7.57 -8.67
CA ILE A 54 10.31 8.28 -7.90
C ILE A 54 11.05 9.30 -8.78
N ASP A 55 11.41 8.90 -9.99
CA ASP A 55 12.19 9.69 -10.94
C ASP A 55 11.29 10.61 -11.82
N ARG A 56 10.05 10.82 -11.42
CA ARG A 56 9.09 11.64 -12.18
C ARG A 56 9.62 13.07 -12.38
N PRO A 57 9.55 13.61 -13.62
CA PRO A 57 9.89 14.99 -13.89
C PRO A 57 9.06 15.96 -13.04
N MET A 58 9.72 16.94 -12.45
CA MET A 58 9.07 17.94 -11.58
C MET A 58 9.38 19.36 -12.10
N ASN A 59 8.36 20.21 -12.06
CA ASN A 59 8.56 21.64 -12.26
C ASN A 59 9.28 22.28 -11.05
N PRO A 60 9.77 23.53 -11.16
CA PRO A 60 10.51 24.19 -10.07
C PRO A 60 9.74 24.27 -8.74
N ALA A 61 8.43 24.54 -8.78
CA ALA A 61 7.61 24.61 -7.57
C ALA A 61 7.51 23.25 -6.88
N ALA A 62 7.27 22.18 -7.63
CA ALA A 62 7.23 20.81 -7.08
C ALA A 62 8.58 20.38 -6.49
N LYS A 63 9.71 20.76 -7.12
CA LYS A 63 11.04 20.52 -6.57
C LYS A 63 11.24 21.24 -5.25
N GLY A 64 10.82 22.51 -5.14
CA GLY A 64 10.89 23.28 -3.91
C GLY A 64 10.05 22.65 -2.80
N SER A 65 8.80 22.29 -3.08
CA SER A 65 7.91 21.63 -2.11
C SER A 65 8.48 20.28 -1.65
N ARG A 66 9.01 19.48 -2.57
CA ARG A 66 9.66 18.20 -2.23
C ARG A 66 10.88 18.42 -1.34
N SER A 67 11.76 19.36 -1.68
CA SER A 67 12.94 19.68 -0.87
C SER A 67 12.57 20.10 0.54
N MET A 68 11.55 20.95 0.69
CA MET A 68 11.06 21.40 1.98
C MET A 68 10.52 20.21 2.80
N ASN A 69 9.69 19.35 2.20
CA ASN A 69 9.16 18.17 2.88
C ASN A 69 10.28 17.22 3.34
N LEU A 70 11.26 16.95 2.48
CA LEU A 70 12.40 16.10 2.82
C LEU A 70 13.19 16.70 3.99
N TYR A 71 13.45 17.99 3.97
CA TYR A 71 14.14 18.69 5.04
C TYR A 71 13.36 18.62 6.38
N MET A 72 12.07 18.91 6.36
CA MET A 72 11.22 18.87 7.56
C MET A 72 11.08 17.47 8.15
N ASN A 73 11.14 16.43 7.32
CA ASN A 73 11.07 15.03 7.76
C ASN A 73 12.46 14.39 7.97
N HIS A 74 13.53 15.19 7.96
CA HIS A 74 14.91 14.73 8.15
C HIS A 74 15.35 13.61 7.18
N VAL A 75 14.83 13.63 5.96
CA VAL A 75 15.20 12.68 4.91
C VAL A 75 16.39 13.19 4.13
N SER A 76 17.53 12.53 4.27
CA SER A 76 18.76 12.92 3.58
C SER A 76 18.77 12.47 2.10
N ALA A 77 19.64 13.11 1.30
CA ALA A 77 19.87 12.67 -0.08
C ALA A 77 20.44 11.25 -0.16
N GLU A 78 21.14 10.80 0.87
CA GLU A 78 21.67 9.45 0.97
C GLU A 78 20.56 8.43 1.18
N MET A 79 19.64 8.67 2.10
CA MET A 79 18.44 7.83 2.29
C MET A 79 17.62 7.67 1.00
N ILE A 80 17.52 8.74 0.19
CA ILE A 80 16.82 8.67 -1.09
C ILE A 80 17.57 7.79 -2.09
N ARG A 81 18.89 7.87 -2.11
CA ARG A 81 19.70 7.00 -2.98
C ARG A 81 19.61 5.54 -2.57
N GLU A 82 19.74 5.26 -1.27
CA GLU A 82 19.58 3.90 -0.72
C GLU A 82 18.21 3.31 -1.06
N GLU A 83 17.14 4.06 -0.87
CA GLU A 83 15.80 3.60 -1.24
C GLU A 83 15.70 3.28 -2.74
N ARG A 84 16.29 4.13 -3.57
CA ARG A 84 16.31 3.93 -5.02
C ARG A 84 17.11 2.68 -5.41
N ASP A 85 18.27 2.50 -4.81
CA ASP A 85 19.13 1.33 -5.06
C ASP A 85 18.44 0.04 -4.58
N GLN A 86 17.80 0.04 -3.42
CA GLN A 86 17.01 -1.08 -2.91
C GLN A 86 15.86 -1.47 -3.87
N ILE A 87 15.19 -0.50 -4.48
CA ILE A 87 14.14 -0.78 -5.47
C ILE A 87 14.73 -1.39 -6.74
N LEU A 88 15.88 -0.89 -7.21
CA LEU A 88 16.55 -1.43 -8.40
C LEU A 88 17.05 -2.86 -8.20
N ASP A 89 17.48 -3.19 -6.98
CA ASP A 89 17.99 -4.51 -6.60
C ASP A 89 16.90 -5.46 -6.09
N ALA A 90 15.63 -5.00 -6.03
CA ALA A 90 14.53 -5.78 -5.47
C ALA A 90 14.33 -7.12 -6.16
N GLN A 91 14.13 -8.16 -5.35
CA GLN A 91 13.92 -9.53 -5.78
C GLN A 91 12.50 -10.01 -5.43
N GLN A 92 12.08 -11.10 -6.03
CA GLN A 92 10.79 -11.73 -5.68
C GLN A 92 10.71 -12.14 -4.20
N SER A 93 11.86 -12.49 -3.59
CA SER A 93 11.94 -12.79 -2.15
C SER A 93 11.52 -11.61 -1.27
N ASP A 94 11.85 -10.39 -1.70
CA ASP A 94 11.51 -9.17 -0.95
C ASP A 94 10.00 -8.92 -1.00
N ILE A 95 9.38 -9.18 -2.15
CA ILE A 95 7.93 -9.12 -2.30
C ILE A 95 7.24 -10.18 -1.43
N ARG A 96 7.77 -11.41 -1.38
CA ARG A 96 7.22 -12.47 -0.52
C ARG A 96 7.36 -12.12 0.97
N ALA A 97 8.44 -11.48 1.37
CA ALA A 97 8.64 -11.04 2.76
C ALA A 97 7.58 -10.02 3.24
N LEU A 98 6.94 -9.29 2.33
CA LEU A 98 5.82 -8.41 2.68
C LEU A 98 4.58 -9.16 3.19
N ALA A 99 4.48 -10.47 2.97
CA ALA A 99 3.37 -11.28 3.45
C ALA A 99 3.23 -11.21 4.99
N ASP A 100 4.34 -11.21 5.73
CA ASP A 100 4.32 -11.13 7.19
C ASP A 100 3.85 -9.76 7.68
N VAL A 101 4.22 -8.69 6.97
CA VAL A 101 3.77 -7.33 7.27
C VAL A 101 2.27 -7.18 7.02
N LEU A 102 1.77 -7.74 5.90
CA LEU A 102 0.33 -7.73 5.59
C LEU A 102 -0.47 -8.62 6.53
N GLN A 103 0.09 -9.76 6.95
CA GLN A 103 -0.56 -10.59 7.97
C GLN A 103 -0.76 -9.80 9.27
N ALA A 104 0.27 -9.11 9.75
CA ALA A 104 0.16 -8.28 10.95
C ALA A 104 -0.86 -7.14 10.80
N LEU A 105 -0.98 -6.55 9.60
CA LEU A 105 -2.01 -5.54 9.30
C LEU A 105 -3.43 -6.14 9.39
N LEU A 106 -3.64 -7.32 8.81
CA LEU A 106 -4.95 -7.99 8.84
C LEU A 106 -5.31 -8.48 10.25
N ASP A 107 -4.33 -8.95 11.01
CA ASP A 107 -4.53 -9.40 12.41
C ASP A 107 -4.93 -8.26 13.36
N ALA A 108 -4.69 -7.01 12.99
CA ALA A 108 -5.16 -5.85 13.74
C ALA A 108 -6.68 -5.66 13.67
N HIS A 109 -7.36 -6.24 12.68
CA HIS A 109 -8.81 -6.18 12.45
C HIS A 109 -9.39 -4.76 12.44
N GLU A 110 -8.62 -3.78 11.96
CA GLU A 110 -9.06 -2.39 11.86
C GLU A 110 -9.79 -2.17 10.53
N LEU A 111 -11.12 -2.15 10.58
CA LEU A 111 -11.98 -1.92 9.41
C LEU A 111 -12.79 -0.64 9.58
N CYS A 112 -12.75 0.24 8.58
CA CYS A 112 -13.59 1.41 8.49
C CYS A 112 -14.27 1.47 7.12
N VAL A 113 -15.59 1.59 7.12
CA VAL A 113 -16.39 1.69 5.89
C VAL A 113 -17.26 2.94 5.94
N ILE A 114 -17.24 3.71 4.85
CA ILE A 114 -18.15 4.83 4.64
C ILE A 114 -18.97 4.52 3.39
N GLY A 115 -20.29 4.45 3.53
CA GLY A 115 -21.16 4.04 2.44
C GLY A 115 -22.63 4.25 2.68
N SER A 116 -23.45 3.59 1.88
CA SER A 116 -24.92 3.60 2.03
C SER A 116 -25.33 2.92 3.33
N GLU A 117 -26.22 3.55 4.08
CA GLU A 117 -26.80 3.02 5.31
C GLU A 117 -27.38 1.62 5.10
N GLU A 118 -28.20 1.44 4.03
CA GLU A 118 -28.80 0.16 3.67
C GLU A 118 -27.73 -0.95 3.47
N LYS A 119 -26.64 -0.64 2.77
CA LYS A 119 -25.57 -1.61 2.49
C LYS A 119 -24.74 -1.96 3.73
N ILE A 120 -24.55 -1.02 4.62
CA ILE A 120 -23.84 -1.23 5.89
C ILE A 120 -24.73 -2.06 6.83
N GLU A 121 -26.02 -1.76 6.90
CA GLU A 121 -26.95 -2.50 7.74
C GLU A 121 -27.16 -3.95 7.27
N GLU A 122 -27.15 -4.22 5.95
CA GLU A 122 -27.15 -5.58 5.41
C GLU A 122 -25.99 -6.46 5.91
N GLN A 123 -24.88 -5.84 6.31
CA GLN A 123 -23.65 -6.51 6.73
C GLN A 123 -23.19 -6.06 8.13
N LYS A 124 -24.11 -5.67 8.97
CA LYS A 124 -23.84 -5.11 10.30
C LYS A 124 -22.98 -6.00 11.20
N GLU A 125 -23.02 -7.31 11.02
CA GLU A 125 -22.24 -8.26 11.80
C GLU A 125 -20.71 -8.12 11.58
N MET A 126 -20.30 -7.41 10.51
CA MET A 126 -18.89 -7.11 10.23
C MET A 126 -18.35 -5.94 11.07
N PHE A 127 -19.21 -5.16 11.73
CA PHE A 127 -18.83 -3.91 12.37
C PHE A 127 -19.06 -3.96 13.88
N LEU A 128 -18.12 -3.42 14.64
CA LEU A 128 -18.25 -3.23 16.08
C LEU A 128 -19.20 -2.05 16.41
N GLU A 129 -19.21 -1.04 15.57
CA GLU A 129 -20.01 0.16 15.75
C GLU A 129 -20.44 0.72 14.38
N ILE A 130 -21.69 1.17 14.28
CA ILE A 130 -22.23 1.88 13.10
C ILE A 130 -22.71 3.25 13.55
N LYS A 131 -22.31 4.30 12.82
CA LYS A 131 -22.71 5.70 13.05
C LYS A 131 -23.33 6.29 11.81
N THR A 132 -24.39 7.03 11.99
CA THR A 132 -24.96 7.89 10.94
C THR A 132 -24.27 9.25 10.99
N LEU A 133 -23.83 9.75 9.82
CA LEU A 133 -23.16 11.04 9.66
C LEU A 133 -24.20 12.16 9.40
#